data_f4bd362dd4193a9d7ce2e5338d7469cf
#
_entry.id   f4bd362dd4193a9d7ce2e5338d7469cf
#
_cell.length_a   1.000
_cell.length_b   1.000
_cell.length_c   1.000
_cell.angle_alpha   90.00
_cell.angle_beta   90.00
_cell.angle_gamma   90.00
#
_symmetry.space_group_name_H-M   'P 1'
#
loop_
_entity.id
_entity.type
_entity.pdbx_description
1 polymer ?
#
loop_
_entity_poly.entity_id
_entity_poly.type
_entity_poly.pdbx_seq_one_letter_code
_entity_poly.pdbx_strand_id
1 'polypeptide(L)'
;KEAAAMGVDYIGGLDPYTIDGNIEKTMDFIVRLALDHNKGIDIHLHETGESGLKTVEYLIDRVNENASLQGKTFLSHCFVLGRLDKHKQEEIAEKLANARIGIMSTIPFGTLIMPIPTLYKYGVTVGTGNDSIMDHWNTWGTGSVLDKARLMAQLYGYATEFQLSRSLKLATYNVLPLDDRGNRQWPKPGDAADVVLIDASCSAEAVSRVSPVQSLIHHGNIVY
;
A
#
# COMPACT_ATOMS: atom_id res chain seq x y z
N LYS A 1 0.08 13.64 20.04
CA LYS A 1 1.23 13.48 20.95
C LYS A 1 1.01 12.33 21.93
N GLU A 2 -0.14 12.29 22.63
CA GLU A 2 -0.44 11.20 23.57
C GLU A 2 -0.40 9.83 22.90
N ALA A 3 -1.08 9.65 21.76
CA ALA A 3 -1.08 8.39 21.01
C ALA A 3 0.33 7.96 20.59
N ALA A 4 1.21 8.90 20.20
CA ALA A 4 2.59 8.60 19.84
C ALA A 4 3.38 8.02 21.04
N ALA A 5 3.09 8.49 22.25
CA ALA A 5 3.68 7.95 23.48
C ALA A 5 3.06 6.61 23.91
N MET A 6 1.86 6.26 23.43
CA MET A 6 1.15 5.01 23.76
C MET A 6 1.58 3.81 22.93
N GLY A 7 2.54 3.96 22.03
CA GLY A 7 3.11 2.84 21.29
C GLY A 7 2.53 2.62 19.89
N VAL A 8 1.79 3.59 19.29
CA VAL A 8 1.41 3.50 17.87
C VAL A 8 2.63 3.39 16.96
N ASP A 9 2.51 2.73 15.83
CA ASP A 9 3.62 2.53 14.90
C ASP A 9 3.73 3.69 13.90
N TYR A 10 2.60 4.31 13.55
CA TYR A 10 2.52 5.38 12.55
C TYR A 10 1.78 6.60 13.08
N ILE A 11 2.25 7.78 12.67
CA ILE A 11 1.55 9.04 12.85
C ILE A 11 0.68 9.26 11.61
N GLY A 12 -0.63 9.39 11.83
CA GLY A 12 -1.61 9.60 10.77
C GLY A 12 -1.88 11.07 10.45
N GLY A 13 -2.52 11.30 9.32
CA GLY A 13 -3.06 12.57 8.87
C GLY A 13 -4.16 12.36 7.83
N LEU A 14 -4.95 13.39 7.56
CA LEU A 14 -6.07 13.36 6.62
C LEU A 14 -6.10 14.67 5.84
N ASP A 15 -6.00 14.59 4.49
CA ASP A 15 -6.25 15.68 3.55
C ASP A 15 -5.76 17.06 4.06
N PRO A 16 -4.44 17.30 4.16
CA PRO A 16 -3.86 18.45 4.87
C PRO A 16 -4.37 19.82 4.38
N TYR A 17 -4.67 19.95 3.10
CA TYR A 17 -5.21 21.18 2.56
C TYR A 17 -6.70 21.32 2.87
N THR A 18 -7.49 20.29 2.61
CA THR A 18 -8.95 20.35 2.76
C THR A 18 -9.38 20.47 4.24
N ILE A 19 -8.65 19.81 5.14
CA ILE A 19 -8.99 19.79 6.57
C ILE A 19 -8.36 20.97 7.33
N ASP A 20 -7.06 21.20 7.12
CA ASP A 20 -6.30 22.18 7.91
C ASP A 20 -6.04 23.49 7.16
N GLY A 21 -6.30 23.55 5.87
CA GLY A 21 -6.07 24.72 5.01
C GLY A 21 -4.59 25.04 4.76
N ASN A 22 -3.66 24.20 5.23
CA ASN A 22 -2.22 24.47 5.10
C ASN A 22 -1.39 23.18 5.08
N ILE A 23 -0.92 22.81 3.89
CA ILE A 23 -0.16 21.58 3.67
C ILE A 23 1.15 21.59 4.47
N GLU A 24 1.93 22.65 4.32
CA GLU A 24 3.28 22.74 4.89
C GLU A 24 3.23 22.64 6.43
N LYS A 25 2.36 23.41 7.06
CA LYS A 25 2.23 23.44 8.53
C LYS A 25 1.80 22.08 9.08
N THR A 26 0.83 21.43 8.43
CA THR A 26 0.32 20.12 8.85
C THR A 26 1.38 19.05 8.66
N MET A 27 2.02 19.01 7.49
CA MET A 27 3.03 18.01 7.18
C MET A 27 4.27 18.17 8.06
N ASP A 28 4.74 19.39 8.30
CA ASP A 28 5.88 19.64 9.21
C ASP A 28 5.58 19.21 10.64
N PHE A 29 4.33 19.40 11.11
CA PHE A 29 3.90 18.92 12.42
C PHE A 29 3.94 17.38 12.50
N ILE A 30 3.40 16.69 11.49
CA ILE A 30 3.37 15.23 11.42
C ILE A 30 4.79 14.67 11.35
N VAL A 31 5.63 15.20 10.46
CA VAL A 31 7.02 14.79 10.28
C VAL A 31 7.81 14.95 11.60
N ARG A 32 7.71 16.11 12.24
CA ARG A 32 8.38 16.35 13.52
C ARG A 32 7.92 15.37 14.59
N LEU A 33 6.60 15.13 14.69
CA LEU A 33 6.06 14.20 15.68
C LEU A 33 6.54 12.75 15.41
N ALA A 34 6.61 12.33 14.14
CA ALA A 34 7.13 11.03 13.77
C ALA A 34 8.62 10.88 14.12
N LEU A 35 9.44 11.90 13.87
CA LEU A 35 10.86 11.93 14.22
C LEU A 35 11.07 11.91 15.73
N ASP A 36 10.36 12.76 16.48
CA ASP A 36 10.48 12.89 17.95
C ASP A 36 10.16 11.57 18.68
N HIS A 37 9.29 10.75 18.11
CA HIS A 37 8.86 9.48 18.69
C HIS A 37 9.37 8.24 17.94
N ASN A 38 10.24 8.39 16.92
CA ASN A 38 10.74 7.33 16.06
C ASN A 38 9.61 6.47 15.46
N LYS A 39 8.59 7.14 14.89
CA LYS A 39 7.42 6.51 14.26
C LYS A 39 7.48 6.61 12.74
N GLY A 40 6.67 5.79 12.05
CA GLY A 40 6.36 5.97 10.65
C GLY A 40 5.29 7.05 10.43
N ILE A 41 4.95 7.29 9.16
CA ILE A 41 3.89 8.21 8.74
C ILE A 41 2.94 7.46 7.81
N ASP A 42 1.62 7.64 7.99
CA ASP A 42 0.60 7.20 7.03
C ASP A 42 -0.46 8.29 6.88
N ILE A 43 -0.48 8.93 5.72
CA ILE A 43 -1.40 10.03 5.42
C ILE A 43 -2.52 9.53 4.51
N HIS A 44 -3.76 9.65 4.96
CA HIS A 44 -4.94 9.48 4.11
C HIS A 44 -5.09 10.68 3.19
N LEU A 45 -4.95 10.48 1.89
CA LEU A 45 -4.96 11.54 0.87
C LEU A 45 -6.02 11.26 -0.20
N HIS A 46 -7.19 11.90 -0.06
CA HIS A 46 -8.30 11.79 -1.02
C HIS A 46 -8.29 12.92 -2.05
N GLU A 47 -7.57 14.00 -1.78
CA GLU A 47 -7.45 15.14 -2.68
C GLU A 47 -6.93 14.71 -4.05
N THR A 48 -7.68 15.06 -5.13
CA THR A 48 -7.39 14.60 -6.51
C THR A 48 -6.80 15.69 -7.40
N GLY A 49 -6.74 16.93 -6.91
CA GLY A 49 -6.29 18.10 -7.66
C GLY A 49 -4.85 18.51 -7.35
N GLU A 50 -4.59 19.79 -7.58
CA GLU A 50 -3.28 20.40 -7.36
C GLU A 50 -2.82 20.32 -5.90
N SER A 51 -3.74 20.47 -4.93
CA SER A 51 -3.44 20.31 -3.51
C SER A 51 -2.94 18.91 -3.17
N GLY A 52 -3.59 17.87 -3.73
CA GLY A 52 -3.15 16.49 -3.54
C GLY A 52 -1.75 16.24 -4.10
N LEU A 53 -1.46 16.75 -5.32
CA LEU A 53 -0.13 16.63 -5.90
C LEU A 53 0.92 17.38 -5.07
N LYS A 54 0.62 18.60 -4.63
CA LYS A 54 1.50 19.37 -3.78
C LYS A 54 1.78 18.67 -2.45
N THR A 55 0.78 18.02 -1.85
CA THR A 55 0.96 17.23 -0.62
C THR A 55 1.91 16.07 -0.85
N VAL A 56 1.78 15.34 -1.97
CA VAL A 56 2.69 14.24 -2.33
C VAL A 56 4.11 14.74 -2.49
N GLU A 57 4.32 15.81 -3.30
CA GLU A 57 5.64 16.37 -3.55
C GLU A 57 6.28 16.90 -2.26
N TYR A 58 5.52 17.61 -1.43
CA TYR A 58 6.01 18.10 -0.14
C TYR A 58 6.44 16.97 0.80
N LEU A 59 5.66 15.89 0.90
CA LEU A 59 6.03 14.73 1.71
C LEU A 59 7.30 14.06 1.20
N ILE A 60 7.46 13.93 -0.13
CA ILE A 60 8.69 13.40 -0.74
C ILE A 60 9.90 14.22 -0.30
N ASP A 61 9.82 15.56 -0.36
CA ASP A 61 10.91 16.44 0.04
C ASP A 61 11.25 16.25 1.54
N ARG A 62 10.24 16.22 2.41
CA ARG A 62 10.44 15.99 3.85
C ARG A 62 11.07 14.65 4.16
N VAL A 63 10.67 13.58 3.46
CA VAL A 63 11.26 12.24 3.64
C VAL A 63 12.69 12.18 3.11
N ASN A 64 12.99 12.85 2.00
CA ASN A 64 14.36 12.94 1.48
C ASN A 64 15.31 13.68 2.43
N GLU A 65 14.82 14.69 3.15
CA GLU A 65 15.57 15.39 4.18
C GLU A 65 15.78 14.56 5.46
N ASN A 66 14.96 13.53 5.68
CA ASN A 66 14.92 12.75 6.91
C ASN A 66 15.00 11.24 6.61
N ALA A 67 16.21 10.73 6.41
CA ALA A 67 16.45 9.33 5.99
C ALA A 67 15.82 8.27 6.92
N SER A 68 15.58 8.58 8.19
CA SER A 68 14.92 7.68 9.15
C SER A 68 13.44 7.42 8.85
N LEU A 69 12.80 8.24 7.99
CA LEU A 69 11.43 8.07 7.53
C LEU A 69 11.33 7.23 6.24
N GLN A 70 12.43 7.02 5.53
CA GLN A 70 12.46 6.21 4.33
C GLN A 70 12.08 4.75 4.63
N GLY A 71 11.12 4.20 3.86
CA GLY A 71 10.60 2.86 4.08
C GLY A 71 9.63 2.73 5.26
N LYS A 72 9.36 3.84 5.97
CA LYS A 72 8.37 3.92 7.06
C LYS A 72 7.28 4.96 6.79
N THR A 73 7.17 5.44 5.54
CA THR A 73 6.19 6.45 5.14
C THR A 73 5.27 5.88 4.08
N PHE A 74 3.98 6.10 4.26
CA PHE A 74 2.92 5.66 3.36
C PHE A 74 1.95 6.80 3.05
N LEU A 75 1.33 6.71 1.87
CA LEU A 75 0.17 7.48 1.49
C LEU A 75 -0.99 6.51 1.25
N SER A 76 -2.01 6.58 2.09
CA SER A 76 -3.24 5.82 1.93
C SER A 76 -4.16 6.52 0.93
N HIS A 77 -4.80 5.77 0.06
CA HIS A 77 -5.59 6.20 -1.10
C HIS A 77 -4.76 6.88 -2.18
N CYS A 78 -4.25 8.06 -1.90
CA CYS A 78 -3.44 8.89 -2.80
C CYS A 78 -4.10 9.05 -4.20
N PHE A 79 -5.40 9.41 -4.21
CA PHE A 79 -6.25 9.40 -5.41
C PHE A 79 -5.76 10.33 -6.51
N VAL A 80 -4.96 11.34 -6.18
CA VAL A 80 -4.34 12.23 -7.18
C VAL A 80 -3.57 11.46 -8.24
N LEU A 81 -2.88 10.35 -7.87
CA LEU A 81 -2.10 9.57 -8.83
C LEU A 81 -2.95 9.00 -9.97
N GLY A 82 -4.21 8.67 -9.71
CA GLY A 82 -5.15 8.18 -10.72
C GLY A 82 -5.69 9.28 -11.64
N ARG A 83 -5.38 10.56 -11.37
CA ARG A 83 -5.82 11.74 -12.15
C ARG A 83 -4.70 12.38 -12.96
N LEU A 84 -3.45 12.01 -12.70
CA LEU A 84 -2.29 12.50 -13.43
C LEU A 84 -2.23 11.87 -14.83
N ASP A 85 -1.67 12.59 -15.78
CA ASP A 85 -1.28 11.99 -17.06
C ASP A 85 -0.12 11.00 -16.87
N LYS A 86 0.10 10.16 -17.88
CA LYS A 86 1.07 9.06 -17.80
C LYS A 86 2.49 9.55 -17.50
N HIS A 87 2.92 10.65 -18.08
CA HIS A 87 4.26 11.18 -17.87
C HIS A 87 4.45 11.63 -16.42
N LYS A 88 3.47 12.35 -15.87
CA LYS A 88 3.51 12.81 -14.48
C LYS A 88 3.37 11.64 -13.49
N GLN A 89 2.58 10.60 -13.85
CA GLN A 89 2.54 9.35 -13.05
C GLN A 89 3.92 8.68 -12.96
N GLU A 90 4.65 8.60 -14.07
CA GLU A 90 5.99 8.01 -14.11
C GLU A 90 6.99 8.86 -13.30
N GLU A 91 6.96 10.19 -13.44
CA GLU A 91 7.79 11.11 -12.66
C GLU A 91 7.57 10.95 -11.14
N ILE A 92 6.30 10.97 -10.72
CA ILE A 92 5.98 10.84 -9.29
C ILE A 92 6.30 9.44 -8.78
N ALA A 93 6.07 8.38 -9.57
CA ALA A 93 6.44 7.02 -9.18
C ALA A 93 7.96 6.89 -8.93
N GLU A 94 8.80 7.50 -9.79
CA GLU A 94 10.24 7.52 -9.59
C GLU A 94 10.64 8.26 -8.29
N LYS A 95 10.05 9.42 -8.04
CA LYS A 95 10.29 10.19 -6.81
C LYS A 95 9.87 9.42 -5.55
N LEU A 96 8.70 8.78 -5.57
CA LEU A 96 8.21 7.95 -4.46
C LEU A 96 9.13 6.76 -4.19
N ALA A 97 9.60 6.08 -5.25
CA ALA A 97 10.52 4.95 -5.14
C ALA A 97 11.86 5.39 -4.53
N ASN A 98 12.43 6.51 -5.00
CA ASN A 98 13.69 7.06 -4.49
C ASN A 98 13.59 7.45 -3.01
N ALA A 99 12.47 8.03 -2.60
CA ALA A 99 12.18 8.38 -1.20
C ALA A 99 11.73 7.16 -0.37
N ARG A 100 11.52 5.99 -0.99
CA ARG A 100 10.99 4.76 -0.37
C ARG A 100 9.66 4.99 0.35
N ILE A 101 8.79 5.81 -0.26
CA ILE A 101 7.40 6.03 0.20
C ILE A 101 6.51 4.98 -0.46
N GLY A 102 5.71 4.28 0.35
CA GLY A 102 4.75 3.29 -0.12
C GLY A 102 3.35 3.89 -0.34
N ILE A 103 2.52 3.16 -1.08
CA ILE A 103 1.11 3.49 -1.33
C ILE A 103 0.23 2.39 -0.74
N MET A 104 -0.81 2.76 0.02
CA MET A 104 -1.87 1.87 0.47
C MET A 104 -3.14 2.15 -0.33
N SER A 105 -3.53 1.22 -1.20
CA SER A 105 -4.66 1.43 -2.10
C SER A 105 -5.86 0.57 -1.71
N THR A 106 -7.04 1.15 -1.67
CA THR A 106 -8.32 0.43 -1.55
C THR A 106 -8.77 -0.22 -2.85
N ILE A 107 -8.00 -0.05 -3.93
CA ILE A 107 -8.32 -0.47 -5.30
C ILE A 107 -9.65 0.13 -5.77
N PRO A 108 -9.71 1.47 -5.88
CA PRO A 108 -10.88 2.12 -6.43
C PRO A 108 -11.08 1.71 -7.89
N PHE A 109 -12.33 1.67 -8.33
CA PHE A 109 -12.72 1.32 -9.69
C PHE A 109 -13.82 2.27 -10.21
N GLY A 110 -14.18 2.14 -11.48
CA GLY A 110 -15.12 3.05 -12.13
C GLY A 110 -14.41 4.27 -12.71
N THR A 111 -14.66 5.46 -12.17
CA THR A 111 -14.11 6.71 -12.74
C THR A 111 -12.68 7.02 -12.29
N LEU A 112 -12.17 6.30 -11.31
CA LEU A 112 -10.81 6.44 -10.79
C LEU A 112 -10.13 5.08 -10.76
N ILE A 113 -8.97 4.99 -11.42
CA ILE A 113 -8.12 3.79 -11.41
C ILE A 113 -6.71 4.22 -11.04
N MET A 114 -6.15 3.58 -10.02
CA MET A 114 -4.79 3.88 -9.54
C MET A 114 -3.75 3.33 -10.52
N PRO A 115 -2.62 4.03 -10.77
CA PRO A 115 -1.61 3.55 -11.72
C PRO A 115 -0.68 2.47 -11.11
N ILE A 116 -1.23 1.43 -10.47
CA ILE A 116 -0.45 0.42 -9.74
C ILE A 116 0.61 -0.26 -10.62
N PRO A 117 0.34 -0.63 -11.89
CA PRO A 117 1.39 -1.20 -12.75
C PRO A 117 2.57 -0.25 -12.96
N THR A 118 2.31 1.07 -13.07
CA THR A 118 3.37 2.08 -13.16
C THR A 118 4.15 2.17 -11.87
N LEU A 119 3.48 2.21 -10.73
CA LEU A 119 4.13 2.24 -9.41
C LEU A 119 5.05 1.02 -9.22
N TYR A 120 4.58 -0.19 -9.55
CA TYR A 120 5.40 -1.40 -9.48
C TYR A 120 6.58 -1.39 -10.45
N LYS A 121 6.41 -0.84 -11.67
CA LYS A 121 7.49 -0.69 -12.66
C LYS A 121 8.66 0.14 -12.11
N TYR A 122 8.37 1.17 -11.32
CA TYR A 122 9.36 2.03 -10.69
C TYR A 122 9.84 1.55 -9.32
N GLY A 123 9.32 0.44 -8.81
CA GLY A 123 9.74 -0.15 -7.54
C GLY A 123 9.05 0.43 -6.30
N VAL A 124 7.97 1.18 -6.47
CA VAL A 124 7.15 1.66 -5.34
C VAL A 124 6.47 0.46 -4.69
N THR A 125 6.55 0.36 -3.37
CA THR A 125 5.77 -0.61 -2.60
C THR A 125 4.30 -0.20 -2.61
N VAL A 126 3.44 -1.08 -3.11
CA VAL A 126 1.99 -0.88 -3.06
C VAL A 126 1.37 -2.02 -2.30
N GLY A 127 0.70 -1.68 -1.21
CA GLY A 127 -0.14 -2.58 -0.43
C GLY A 127 -1.62 -2.25 -0.59
N THR A 128 -2.47 -3.01 0.10
CA THR A 128 -3.91 -2.77 0.12
C THR A 128 -4.48 -2.85 1.51
N GLY A 129 -5.54 -2.09 1.73
CA GLY A 129 -6.45 -2.20 2.85
C GLY A 129 -7.89 -2.22 2.35
N ASN A 130 -8.82 -2.63 3.22
CA ASN A 130 -10.23 -2.60 2.87
C ASN A 130 -10.87 -1.23 3.14
N ASP A 131 -10.22 -0.40 3.98
CA ASP A 131 -10.78 0.81 4.55
C ASP A 131 -12.02 0.47 5.41
N SER A 132 -13.19 0.51 4.81
CA SER A 132 -14.38 -0.10 5.39
C SER A 132 -14.59 -1.52 4.87
N ILE A 133 -15.01 -2.45 5.71
CA ILE A 133 -15.26 -3.83 5.29
C ILE A 133 -16.50 -3.87 4.40
N MET A 134 -17.61 -3.36 4.91
CA MET A 134 -18.86 -3.25 4.15
C MET A 134 -19.69 -2.10 4.72
N ASP A 135 -19.88 -1.05 3.94
CA ASP A 135 -20.71 0.10 4.25
C ASP A 135 -21.23 0.78 2.98
N HIS A 136 -21.74 2.00 3.07
CA HIS A 136 -22.25 2.73 1.91
C HIS A 136 -21.15 3.22 0.94
N TRP A 137 -19.87 3.27 1.34
CA TRP A 137 -18.75 3.53 0.44
C TRP A 137 -18.23 2.27 -0.22
N ASN A 138 -18.26 1.13 0.49
CA ASN A 138 -17.77 -0.15 0.01
C ASN A 138 -18.82 -1.25 0.18
N THR A 139 -19.86 -1.21 -0.64
CA THR A 139 -20.95 -2.19 -0.63
C THR A 139 -20.52 -3.59 -1.11
N TRP A 140 -19.36 -3.71 -1.74
CA TRP A 140 -18.80 -4.95 -2.29
C TRP A 140 -17.73 -5.59 -1.40
N GLY A 141 -17.45 -4.98 -0.23
CA GLY A 141 -16.36 -5.41 0.62
C GLY A 141 -16.60 -6.77 1.26
N THR A 142 -15.57 -7.61 1.26
CA THR A 142 -15.55 -8.92 1.92
C THR A 142 -14.62 -8.97 3.12
N GLY A 143 -13.85 -7.90 3.36
CA GLY A 143 -12.76 -7.87 4.34
C GLY A 143 -11.49 -8.60 3.88
N SER A 144 -11.49 -9.21 2.69
CA SER A 144 -10.36 -10.00 2.18
C SER A 144 -9.40 -9.16 1.34
N VAL A 145 -8.14 -9.05 1.76
CA VAL A 145 -7.08 -8.44 0.94
C VAL A 145 -6.71 -9.29 -0.28
N LEU A 146 -6.97 -10.60 -0.24
CA LEU A 146 -6.81 -11.47 -1.39
C LEU A 146 -7.85 -11.16 -2.48
N ASP A 147 -9.07 -10.79 -2.09
CA ASP A 147 -10.10 -10.31 -3.02
C ASP A 147 -9.69 -8.98 -3.68
N LYS A 148 -9.02 -8.09 -2.94
CA LYS A 148 -8.42 -6.87 -3.51
C LYS A 148 -7.34 -7.18 -4.55
N ALA A 149 -6.53 -8.21 -4.33
CA ALA A 149 -5.53 -8.65 -5.32
C ALA A 149 -6.19 -9.20 -6.58
N ARG A 150 -7.31 -9.95 -6.46
CA ARG A 150 -8.12 -10.38 -7.60
C ARG A 150 -8.73 -9.18 -8.33
N LEU A 151 -9.33 -8.24 -7.61
CA LEU A 151 -9.92 -7.04 -8.20
C LEU A 151 -8.87 -6.25 -8.99
N MET A 152 -7.69 -6.07 -8.45
CA MET A 152 -6.56 -5.44 -9.15
C MET A 152 -6.24 -6.20 -10.44
N ALA A 153 -6.08 -7.52 -10.37
CA ALA A 153 -5.78 -8.34 -11.55
C ALA A 153 -6.85 -8.17 -12.64
N GLN A 154 -8.13 -8.14 -12.27
CA GLN A 154 -9.25 -7.93 -13.20
C GLN A 154 -9.21 -6.52 -13.82
N LEU A 155 -8.96 -5.48 -13.04
CA LEU A 155 -8.91 -4.10 -13.52
C LEU A 155 -7.80 -3.87 -14.56
N TYR A 156 -6.67 -4.56 -14.41
CA TYR A 156 -5.55 -4.42 -15.35
C TYR A 156 -5.51 -5.54 -16.43
N GLY A 157 -6.52 -6.42 -16.50
CA GLY A 157 -6.60 -7.48 -17.49
C GLY A 157 -5.50 -8.55 -17.32
N TYR A 158 -5.04 -8.78 -16.10
CA TYR A 158 -4.07 -9.82 -15.81
C TYR A 158 -4.71 -11.20 -15.91
N ALA A 159 -4.23 -12.02 -16.85
CA ALA A 159 -4.83 -13.32 -17.16
C ALA A 159 -3.82 -14.48 -17.20
N THR A 160 -2.51 -14.18 -17.26
CA THR A 160 -1.48 -15.22 -17.26
C THR A 160 -1.16 -15.67 -15.84
N GLU A 161 -0.68 -16.90 -15.68
CA GLU A 161 -0.23 -17.42 -14.38
C GLU A 161 0.81 -16.50 -13.72
N PHE A 162 1.76 -16.00 -14.52
CA PHE A 162 2.77 -15.06 -14.05
C PHE A 162 2.16 -13.79 -13.47
N GLN A 163 1.26 -13.13 -14.22
CA GLN A 163 0.61 -11.89 -13.79
C GLN A 163 -0.25 -12.10 -12.53
N LEU A 164 -1.04 -13.17 -12.50
CA LEU A 164 -1.89 -13.51 -11.35
C LEU A 164 -1.03 -13.81 -10.10
N SER A 165 0.04 -14.60 -10.25
CA SER A 165 0.96 -14.87 -9.14
C SER A 165 1.59 -13.58 -8.59
N ARG A 166 1.95 -12.63 -9.46
CA ARG A 166 2.53 -11.35 -9.06
C ARG A 166 1.53 -10.40 -8.43
N SER A 167 0.24 -10.54 -8.72
CA SER A 167 -0.83 -9.76 -8.08
C SER A 167 -0.92 -10.00 -6.56
N LEU A 168 -0.41 -11.13 -6.09
CA LEU A 168 -0.31 -11.42 -4.66
C LEU A 168 0.52 -10.38 -3.88
N LYS A 169 1.47 -9.69 -4.53
CA LYS A 169 2.24 -8.58 -3.95
C LYS A 169 1.39 -7.57 -3.20
N LEU A 170 0.21 -7.28 -3.74
CA LEU A 170 -0.71 -6.30 -3.17
C LEU A 170 -1.16 -6.70 -1.75
N ALA A 171 -1.47 -7.98 -1.55
CA ALA A 171 -1.95 -8.51 -0.28
C ALA A 171 -0.82 -8.84 0.72
N THR A 172 0.42 -8.94 0.26
CA THR A 172 1.55 -9.45 1.05
C THR A 172 2.71 -8.45 1.20
N TYR A 173 2.52 -7.20 0.85
CA TYR A 173 3.58 -6.17 0.88
C TYR A 173 4.86 -6.63 0.16
N ASN A 174 4.71 -7.09 -1.09
CA ASN A 174 5.80 -7.59 -1.93
C ASN A 174 6.45 -8.91 -1.50
N VAL A 175 5.97 -9.57 -0.47
CA VAL A 175 6.45 -10.93 -0.12
C VAL A 175 5.82 -11.93 -1.09
N LEU A 176 6.65 -12.58 -1.89
CA LEU A 176 6.23 -13.60 -2.84
C LEU A 176 6.96 -14.92 -2.59
N PRO A 177 6.30 -16.07 -2.83
CA PRO A 177 6.95 -17.38 -2.71
C PRO A 177 8.13 -17.53 -3.68
N LEU A 178 8.01 -17.02 -4.90
CA LEU A 178 9.00 -17.11 -5.96
C LEU A 178 9.34 -15.75 -6.54
N ASP A 179 10.59 -15.55 -6.98
CA ASP A 179 10.99 -14.41 -7.81
C ASP A 179 10.52 -14.58 -9.27
N ASP A 180 10.81 -13.57 -10.11
CA ASP A 180 10.43 -13.56 -11.52
C ASP A 180 11.17 -14.62 -12.36
N ARG A 181 12.19 -15.28 -11.81
CA ARG A 181 12.95 -16.38 -12.41
C ARG A 181 12.52 -17.75 -11.87
N GLY A 182 11.52 -17.81 -10.96
CA GLY A 182 11.05 -19.03 -10.34
C GLY A 182 11.90 -19.52 -9.15
N ASN A 183 12.85 -18.73 -8.66
CA ASN A 183 13.63 -19.10 -7.50
C ASN A 183 12.84 -18.79 -6.21
N ARG A 184 12.98 -19.68 -5.20
CA ARG A 184 12.33 -19.49 -3.91
C ARG A 184 12.79 -18.19 -3.24
N GLN A 185 11.83 -17.33 -2.89
CA GLN A 185 12.07 -16.12 -2.13
C GLN A 185 11.60 -16.27 -0.68
N TRP A 186 10.46 -16.89 -0.47
CA TRP A 186 9.85 -17.07 0.84
C TRP A 186 9.02 -18.36 0.87
N PRO A 187 8.89 -19.09 2.02
CA PRO A 187 9.70 -18.90 3.22
C PRO A 187 11.10 -19.49 3.09
N LYS A 188 12.06 -18.95 3.86
CA LYS A 188 13.40 -19.47 4.02
C LYS A 188 13.66 -19.75 5.51
N PRO A 189 14.61 -20.63 5.86
CA PRO A 189 15.03 -20.79 7.25
C PRO A 189 15.45 -19.45 7.86
N GLY A 190 14.86 -19.10 9.00
CA GLY A 190 15.09 -17.83 9.70
C GLY A 190 14.06 -16.74 9.41
N ASP A 191 13.17 -16.91 8.43
CA ASP A 191 12.05 -16.01 8.24
C ASP A 191 11.05 -16.12 9.41
N ALA A 192 10.31 -15.03 9.66
CA ALA A 192 9.23 -15.06 10.65
C ALA A 192 8.19 -16.12 10.26
N ALA A 193 7.72 -16.86 11.27
CA ALA A 193 6.69 -17.87 11.06
C ALA A 193 5.29 -17.24 11.05
N ASP A 194 5.08 -16.30 10.11
CA ASP A 194 3.82 -15.63 9.81
C ASP A 194 3.32 -16.14 8.46
N VAL A 195 2.43 -17.13 8.47
CA VAL A 195 2.07 -17.93 7.29
C VAL A 195 0.57 -18.06 7.17
N VAL A 196 0.06 -17.88 5.95
CA VAL A 196 -1.32 -18.22 5.59
C VAL A 196 -1.30 -19.45 4.71
N LEU A 197 -2.02 -20.51 5.12
CA LEU A 197 -2.25 -21.70 4.30
C LEU A 197 -3.57 -21.52 3.57
N ILE A 198 -3.51 -21.60 2.25
CA ILE A 198 -4.66 -21.38 1.36
C ILE A 198 -4.92 -22.66 0.56
N ASP A 199 -6.19 -23.00 0.37
CA ASP A 199 -6.62 -24.15 -0.43
C ASP A 199 -6.46 -23.85 -1.94
N ALA A 200 -5.23 -23.85 -2.40
CA ALA A 200 -4.86 -23.57 -3.79
C ALA A 200 -3.57 -24.30 -4.15
N SER A 201 -3.45 -24.72 -5.39
CA SER A 201 -2.24 -25.37 -5.91
C SER A 201 -1.08 -24.42 -6.14
N CYS A 202 -1.38 -23.12 -6.37
CA CYS A 202 -0.38 -22.07 -6.62
C CYS A 202 -0.92 -20.67 -6.31
N SER A 203 -0.03 -19.68 -6.27
CA SER A 203 -0.40 -18.28 -6.01
C SER A 203 -1.37 -17.71 -7.04
N ALA A 204 -1.28 -18.13 -8.30
CA ALA A 204 -2.19 -17.67 -9.36
C ALA A 204 -3.61 -18.17 -9.11
N GLU A 205 -3.77 -19.41 -8.70
CA GLU A 205 -5.07 -19.97 -8.33
C GLU A 205 -5.63 -19.26 -7.08
N ALA A 206 -4.80 -19.09 -6.06
CA ALA A 206 -5.20 -18.39 -4.84
C ALA A 206 -5.80 -17.01 -5.15
N VAL A 207 -5.14 -16.21 -6.01
CA VAL A 207 -5.63 -14.88 -6.41
C VAL A 207 -6.88 -15.00 -7.29
N SER A 208 -6.84 -15.81 -8.34
CA SER A 208 -7.94 -15.86 -9.32
C SER A 208 -9.26 -16.41 -8.76
N ARG A 209 -9.19 -17.30 -7.77
CA ARG A 209 -10.35 -17.94 -7.14
C ARG A 209 -10.72 -17.34 -5.79
N VAL A 210 -9.83 -16.49 -5.21
CA VAL A 210 -9.95 -16.07 -3.80
C VAL A 210 -10.13 -17.31 -2.93
N SER A 211 -9.19 -18.23 -3.09
CA SER A 211 -9.29 -19.55 -2.47
C SER A 211 -9.36 -19.46 -0.95
N PRO A 212 -10.09 -20.39 -0.29
CA PRO A 212 -10.31 -20.33 1.15
C PRO A 212 -9.00 -20.41 1.95
N VAL A 213 -8.93 -19.65 3.03
CA VAL A 213 -7.89 -19.80 4.06
C VAL A 213 -8.18 -21.06 4.86
N GLN A 214 -7.20 -21.94 4.95
CA GLN A 214 -7.27 -23.17 5.75
C GLN A 214 -6.70 -22.98 7.15
N SER A 215 -5.67 -22.16 7.26
CA SER A 215 -5.04 -21.87 8.54
C SER A 215 -4.24 -20.57 8.50
N LEU A 216 -4.16 -19.90 9.64
CA LEU A 216 -3.30 -18.74 9.86
C LEU A 216 -2.33 -19.05 11.01
N ILE A 217 -1.06 -18.87 10.74
CA ILE A 217 0.02 -19.00 11.71
C ILE A 217 0.62 -17.63 11.96
N HIS A 218 0.72 -17.21 13.21
CA HIS A 218 1.33 -15.97 13.63
C HIS A 218 2.36 -16.22 14.73
N HIS A 219 3.59 -15.77 14.52
CA HIS A 219 4.75 -16.05 15.37
C HIS A 219 4.87 -17.56 15.75
N GLY A 220 4.62 -18.43 14.77
CA GLY A 220 4.70 -19.87 14.92
C GLY A 220 3.50 -20.54 15.62
N ASN A 221 2.48 -19.77 16.01
CA ASN A 221 1.26 -20.29 16.64
C ASN A 221 0.10 -20.28 15.64
N ILE A 222 -0.67 -21.35 15.61
CA ILE A 222 -1.91 -21.43 14.83
C ILE A 222 -2.94 -20.53 15.52
N VAL A 223 -3.45 -19.52 14.80
CA VAL A 223 -4.44 -18.57 15.30
C VAL A 223 -5.78 -18.65 14.58
N TYR A 224 -5.84 -19.42 13.47
CA TYR A 224 -7.06 -19.76 12.74
C TYR A 224 -6.86 -21.08 11.98
#